data_83d2c51dd1a9913139b048ce7735cc02
#
_entry.id   83d2c51dd1a9913139b048ce7735cc02
#
_cell.length_a   1.000
_cell.length_b   1.000
_cell.length_c   1.000
_cell.angle_alpha   90.00
_cell.angle_beta   90.00
_cell.angle_gamma   90.00
#
_symmetry.space_group_name_H-M   'P 1'
#
loop_
_entity.id
_entity.type
_entity.pdbx_description
1 polymer ?
#
loop_
_entity_poly.entity_id
_entity_poly.type
_entity_poly.pdbx_seq_one_letter_code
_entity_poly.pdbx_strand_id
1 'polypeptide(L)'
;VFTTGEVAFPGTVHIDEEKDFTPVIEKALELGGYTEDQAFTGINGGSTVMTGFSHGTVLSVADQVIDAVKSGAIRHFFLVAGCDGARPGRNYYTDFVKQTPDDTIILTLACGKYRFNDLDLGTIGGLPRIMDMGQCNDAYGAIKVAVALSEAFGCDVNELPLSMVLSWYEQKAVCILLTLLHLG
;
A
#
# COMPACT_ATOMS: atom_id res chain seq x y z
N VAL A 1 26.21 -0.93 -5.36
CA VAL A 1 25.01 -1.44 -4.70
C VAL A 1 25.26 -1.50 -3.20
N PHE A 2 24.28 -1.07 -2.41
CA PHE A 2 24.29 -1.17 -0.95
C PHE A 2 23.28 -2.22 -0.50
N THR A 3 23.61 -2.92 0.57
CA THR A 3 22.75 -3.93 1.18
C THR A 3 22.68 -3.71 2.69
N THR A 4 21.61 -4.18 3.35
CA THR A 4 21.46 -4.07 4.81
C THR A 4 20.63 -5.22 5.36
N GLY A 5 20.71 -5.47 6.66
CA GLY A 5 20.00 -6.56 7.33
C GLY A 5 20.51 -7.92 6.87
N GLU A 6 19.60 -8.86 6.65
CA GLU A 6 19.93 -10.22 6.19
C GLU A 6 20.27 -10.30 4.69
N VAL A 7 20.13 -9.19 3.96
CA VAL A 7 20.38 -9.15 2.51
C VAL A 7 21.82 -8.71 2.26
N ALA A 8 22.65 -9.64 1.84
CA ALA A 8 24.04 -9.37 1.44
C ALA A 8 24.45 -10.30 0.30
N PHE A 9 25.33 -9.83 -0.60
CA PHE A 9 25.95 -10.65 -1.62
C PHE A 9 27.31 -10.07 -2.06
N PRO A 10 28.19 -10.86 -2.68
CA PRO A 10 29.53 -10.41 -3.03
C PRO A 10 29.53 -9.16 -3.93
N GLY A 11 30.42 -8.22 -3.64
CA GLY A 11 30.57 -6.99 -4.42
C GLY A 11 29.66 -5.84 -4.01
N THR A 12 28.92 -5.98 -2.91
CA THR A 12 28.11 -4.89 -2.34
C THR A 12 28.82 -4.23 -1.16
N VAL A 13 28.45 -2.99 -0.86
CA VAL A 13 28.77 -2.32 0.40
C VAL A 13 27.65 -2.66 1.39
N HIS A 14 27.97 -3.44 2.41
CA HIS A 14 26.99 -3.83 3.42
C HIS A 14 26.91 -2.79 4.54
N ILE A 15 25.68 -2.35 4.85
CA ILE A 15 25.38 -1.52 6.02
C ILE A 15 25.00 -2.48 7.14
N ASP A 16 25.85 -2.58 8.12
CA ASP A 16 25.77 -3.53 9.23
C ASP A 16 24.77 -3.10 10.33
N GLU A 17 24.91 -3.70 11.51
CA GLU A 17 24.02 -3.45 12.66
C GLU A 17 24.13 -2.03 13.20
N GLU A 18 25.26 -1.34 13.03
CA GLU A 18 25.47 0.04 13.46
C GLU A 18 24.62 1.03 12.65
N LYS A 19 24.10 0.60 11.48
CA LYS A 19 23.26 1.42 10.60
C LYS A 19 23.91 2.73 10.16
N ASP A 20 25.22 2.69 9.90
CA ASP A 20 25.91 3.83 9.30
C ASP A 20 25.57 3.96 7.81
N PHE A 21 24.63 4.86 7.50
CA PHE A 21 24.22 5.16 6.13
C PHE A 21 25.07 6.23 5.45
N THR A 22 26.15 6.71 6.07
CA THR A 22 27.05 7.71 5.48
C THR A 22 27.51 7.34 4.07
N PRO A 23 27.96 6.10 3.77
CA PRO A 23 28.38 5.73 2.41
C PRO A 23 27.24 5.83 1.38
N VAL A 24 25.99 5.59 1.80
CA VAL A 24 24.81 5.72 0.93
C VAL A 24 24.53 7.18 0.63
N ILE A 25 24.61 8.03 1.66
CA ILE A 25 24.40 9.49 1.55
C ILE A 25 25.47 10.10 0.66
N GLU A 26 26.73 9.80 0.91
CA GLU A 26 27.86 10.29 0.09
C GLU A 26 27.68 9.89 -1.38
N LYS A 27 27.28 8.64 -1.64
CA LYS A 27 27.04 8.18 -3.00
C LYS A 27 25.84 8.88 -3.65
N ALA A 28 24.80 9.17 -2.90
CA ALA A 28 23.65 9.92 -3.39
C ALA A 28 24.04 11.37 -3.75
N LEU A 29 24.86 12.01 -2.91
CA LEU A 29 25.38 13.35 -3.19
C LEU A 29 26.32 13.38 -4.40
N GLU A 30 27.19 12.37 -4.53
CA GLU A 30 28.08 12.23 -5.70
C GLU A 30 27.28 12.09 -7.01
N LEU A 31 26.23 11.29 -7.00
CA LEU A 31 25.39 11.05 -8.18
C LEU A 31 24.52 12.27 -8.52
N GLY A 32 24.20 13.08 -7.52
CA GLY A 32 23.26 14.18 -7.66
C GLY A 32 21.84 13.68 -7.89
N GLY A 33 21.02 14.55 -8.46
CA GLY A 33 19.64 14.28 -8.84
C GLY A 33 19.34 14.85 -10.22
N TYR A 34 18.09 14.97 -10.52
CA TYR A 34 17.66 15.72 -11.70
C TYR A 34 18.00 17.20 -11.53
N THR A 35 18.53 17.83 -12.57
CA THR A 35 18.83 19.27 -12.57
C THR A 35 17.61 20.14 -12.79
N GLU A 36 16.55 19.55 -13.31
CA GLU A 36 15.26 20.17 -13.58
C GLU A 36 14.15 19.20 -13.19
N ASP A 37 12.96 19.73 -12.87
CA ASP A 37 11.78 18.91 -12.61
C ASP A 37 11.45 18.04 -13.81
N GLN A 38 11.21 16.76 -13.56
CA GLN A 38 10.88 15.77 -14.59
C GLN A 38 9.41 15.37 -14.45
N ALA A 39 8.70 15.43 -15.57
CA ALA A 39 7.34 14.91 -15.65
C ALA A 39 7.35 13.50 -16.24
N PHE A 40 6.71 12.58 -15.56
CA PHE A 40 6.56 11.20 -16.01
C PHE A 40 5.10 10.85 -16.16
N THR A 41 4.83 9.95 -17.11
CA THR A 41 3.50 9.37 -17.30
C THR A 41 3.55 7.92 -16.85
N GLY A 42 2.65 7.53 -15.95
CA GLY A 42 2.51 6.17 -15.47
C GLY A 42 1.95 5.22 -16.54
N ILE A 43 1.93 3.94 -16.22
CA ILE A 43 1.53 2.89 -17.17
C ILE A 43 0.05 2.97 -17.58
N ASN A 44 -0.79 3.61 -16.78
CA ASN A 44 -2.20 3.86 -17.09
C ASN A 44 -2.47 5.28 -17.59
N GLY A 45 -1.42 6.07 -17.84
CA GLY A 45 -1.53 7.44 -18.34
C GLY A 45 -1.62 8.52 -17.27
N GLY A 46 -1.61 8.17 -15.99
CA GLY A 46 -1.59 9.13 -14.88
C GLY A 46 -0.23 9.79 -14.69
N SER A 47 -0.23 10.98 -14.10
CA SER A 47 0.99 11.74 -13.79
C SER A 47 1.18 11.99 -12.28
N THR A 48 0.26 11.52 -11.46
CA THR A 48 0.26 11.66 -10.01
C THR A 48 0.03 10.31 -9.35
N VAL A 49 0.60 10.13 -8.16
CA VAL A 49 0.36 8.97 -7.31
C VAL A 49 0.01 9.45 -5.91
N MET A 50 -0.92 8.74 -5.26
CA MET A 50 -1.32 9.03 -3.89
C MET A 50 -0.55 8.12 -2.94
N THR A 51 0.23 8.72 -2.04
CA THR A 51 1.09 8.02 -1.08
C THR A 51 0.89 8.54 0.35
N GLY A 52 1.51 7.88 1.34
CA GLY A 52 1.58 8.41 2.71
C GLY A 52 0.45 7.97 3.63
N PHE A 53 -0.35 6.98 3.24
CA PHE A 53 -1.46 6.45 4.05
C PHE A 53 -1.02 5.26 4.92
N SER A 54 0.05 5.42 5.71
CA SER A 54 0.36 4.46 6.78
C SER A 54 -0.82 4.35 7.76
N HIS A 55 -0.84 3.29 8.59
CA HIS A 55 -1.93 3.12 9.56
C HIS A 55 -2.14 4.34 10.45
N GLY A 56 -1.07 5.06 10.84
CA GLY A 56 -1.19 6.29 11.62
C GLY A 56 -1.97 7.39 10.89
N THR A 57 -1.70 7.58 9.60
CA THR A 57 -2.44 8.55 8.77
C THR A 57 -3.89 8.13 8.58
N VAL A 58 -4.15 6.85 8.27
CA VAL A 58 -5.53 6.35 8.09
C VAL A 58 -6.32 6.49 9.39
N LEU A 59 -5.72 6.14 10.52
CA LEU A 59 -6.38 6.27 11.83
C LEU A 59 -6.59 7.73 12.24
N SER A 60 -5.75 8.67 11.80
CA SER A 60 -5.95 10.09 12.07
C SER A 60 -7.16 10.71 11.37
N VAL A 61 -7.66 10.06 10.32
CA VAL A 61 -8.89 10.44 9.60
C VAL A 61 -10.04 9.45 9.83
N ALA A 62 -9.92 8.59 10.87
CA ALA A 62 -10.91 7.53 11.15
C ALA A 62 -12.33 8.07 11.33
N ASP A 63 -12.50 9.19 12.03
CA ASP A 63 -13.83 9.82 12.21
C ASP A 63 -14.47 10.17 10.86
N GLN A 64 -13.70 10.73 9.94
CA GLN A 64 -14.16 11.05 8.58
C GLN A 64 -14.56 9.79 7.79
N VAL A 65 -13.78 8.71 7.93
CA VAL A 65 -14.08 7.40 7.31
C VAL A 65 -15.36 6.82 7.90
N ILE A 66 -15.49 6.82 9.23
CA ILE A 66 -16.66 6.31 9.95
C ILE A 66 -17.93 7.09 9.54
N ASP A 67 -17.86 8.41 9.47
CA ASP A 67 -18.99 9.25 9.05
C ASP A 67 -19.37 8.98 7.58
N ALA A 68 -18.39 8.79 6.69
CA ALA A 68 -18.62 8.45 5.30
C ALA A 68 -19.29 7.06 5.14
N VAL A 69 -18.90 6.08 5.97
CA VAL A 69 -19.57 4.76 5.99
C VAL A 69 -20.97 4.88 6.56
N LYS A 70 -21.17 5.57 7.68
CA LYS A 70 -22.50 5.74 8.30
C LYS A 70 -23.49 6.50 7.40
N SER A 71 -23.01 7.45 6.63
CA SER A 71 -23.82 8.19 5.63
C SER A 71 -24.09 7.39 4.36
N GLY A 72 -23.42 6.26 4.15
CA GLY A 72 -23.50 5.44 2.94
C GLY A 72 -22.71 5.99 1.76
N ALA A 73 -21.87 7.00 1.97
CA ALA A 73 -20.96 7.53 0.95
C ALA A 73 -19.84 6.53 0.63
N ILE A 74 -19.37 5.77 1.63
CA ILE A 74 -18.48 4.62 1.45
C ILE A 74 -19.26 3.37 1.81
N ARG A 75 -19.36 2.44 0.88
CA ARG A 75 -20.08 1.17 1.08
C ARG A 75 -19.16 -0.02 1.25
N HIS A 76 -17.94 0.07 0.72
CA HIS A 76 -17.01 -1.05 0.77
C HIS A 76 -15.57 -0.60 0.70
N PHE A 77 -14.71 -1.41 1.29
CA PHE A 77 -13.25 -1.30 1.21
C PHE A 77 -12.69 -2.52 0.48
N PHE A 78 -11.73 -2.29 -0.39
CA PHE A 78 -10.93 -3.36 -1.00
C PHE A 78 -9.48 -3.21 -0.57
N LEU A 79 -8.90 -4.24 0.01
CA LEU A 79 -7.46 -4.33 0.20
C LEU A 79 -6.86 -5.05 -1.01
N VAL A 80 -6.33 -4.30 -1.96
CA VAL A 80 -5.69 -4.84 -3.17
C VAL A 80 -4.18 -4.75 -3.00
N ALA A 81 -3.55 -5.88 -2.67
CA ALA A 81 -2.18 -5.85 -2.19
C ALA A 81 -1.37 -7.11 -2.54
N GLY A 82 -0.05 -6.98 -2.41
CA GLY A 82 0.90 -8.08 -2.58
C GLY A 82 1.79 -7.94 -3.80
N CYS A 83 2.18 -9.07 -4.40
CA CYS A 83 3.10 -9.14 -5.51
C CYS A 83 2.35 -9.45 -6.80
N ASP A 84 2.21 -8.50 -7.70
CA ASP A 84 1.68 -8.79 -9.04
C ASP A 84 2.80 -9.06 -10.07
N GLY A 85 4.03 -8.81 -9.66
CA GLY A 85 5.21 -8.95 -10.49
C GLY A 85 5.27 -7.94 -11.63
N ALA A 86 6.45 -7.84 -12.26
CA ALA A 86 6.71 -6.87 -13.32
C ALA A 86 6.41 -7.41 -14.74
N ARG A 87 5.93 -8.65 -14.86
CA ARG A 87 5.74 -9.28 -16.18
C ARG A 87 4.68 -8.55 -17.00
N PRO A 88 4.99 -8.15 -18.24
CA PRO A 88 4.01 -7.57 -19.15
C PRO A 88 2.76 -8.46 -19.32
N GLY A 89 1.59 -7.83 -19.42
CA GLY A 89 0.30 -8.54 -19.58
C GLY A 89 -0.34 -9.05 -18.29
N ARG A 90 0.27 -8.83 -17.14
CA ARG A 90 -0.37 -9.08 -15.83
C ARG A 90 -1.17 -7.86 -15.42
N ASN A 91 -2.45 -7.84 -15.75
CA ASN A 91 -3.32 -6.69 -15.52
C ASN A 91 -4.46 -6.99 -14.53
N TYR A 92 -4.41 -8.13 -13.83
CA TYR A 92 -5.50 -8.56 -12.94
C TYR A 92 -5.87 -7.48 -11.92
N TYR A 93 -4.87 -6.91 -11.23
CA TYR A 93 -5.14 -5.85 -10.24
C TYR A 93 -5.65 -4.56 -10.88
N THR A 94 -5.08 -4.15 -12.00
CA THR A 94 -5.53 -2.98 -12.74
C THR A 94 -6.97 -3.13 -13.21
N ASP A 95 -7.30 -4.29 -13.77
CA ASP A 95 -8.65 -4.58 -14.27
C ASP A 95 -9.66 -4.67 -13.13
N PHE A 96 -9.27 -5.27 -12.01
CA PHE A 96 -10.07 -5.32 -10.80
C PHE A 96 -10.38 -3.90 -10.28
N VAL A 97 -9.32 -3.09 -10.08
CA VAL A 97 -9.44 -1.73 -9.53
C VAL A 97 -10.30 -0.83 -10.43
N LYS A 98 -10.16 -0.93 -11.75
CA LYS A 98 -10.98 -0.18 -12.71
C LYS A 98 -12.48 -0.55 -12.67
N GLN A 99 -12.81 -1.73 -12.16
CA GLN A 99 -14.19 -2.22 -12.08
C GLN A 99 -14.82 -2.03 -10.69
N THR A 100 -14.07 -1.50 -9.72
CA THR A 100 -14.63 -1.23 -8.40
C THR A 100 -15.68 -0.11 -8.46
N PRO A 101 -16.80 -0.24 -7.73
CA PRO A 101 -17.81 0.80 -7.67
C PRO A 101 -17.29 2.14 -7.16
N ASP A 102 -17.92 3.23 -7.56
CA ASP A 102 -17.46 4.59 -7.22
C ASP A 102 -17.62 4.95 -5.73
N ASP A 103 -18.43 4.20 -4.99
CA ASP A 103 -18.64 4.32 -3.55
C ASP A 103 -17.71 3.42 -2.72
N THR A 104 -16.53 3.08 -3.25
CA THR A 104 -15.55 2.20 -2.60
C THR A 104 -14.19 2.86 -2.46
N ILE A 105 -13.49 2.49 -1.38
CA ILE A 105 -12.09 2.85 -1.11
C ILE A 105 -11.20 1.64 -1.40
N ILE A 106 -10.05 1.88 -2.02
CA ILE A 106 -9.03 0.89 -2.27
C ILE A 106 -7.83 1.19 -1.37
N LEU A 107 -7.61 0.31 -0.41
CA LEU A 107 -6.37 0.27 0.35
C LEU A 107 -5.36 -0.58 -0.43
N THR A 108 -4.15 -0.10 -0.55
CA THR A 108 -3.11 -0.86 -1.26
C THR A 108 -1.77 -0.81 -0.55
N LEU A 109 -1.00 -1.86 -0.74
CA LEU A 109 0.38 -1.94 -0.24
C LEU A 109 1.18 -2.95 -1.06
N ALA A 110 2.50 -2.95 -0.87
CA ALA A 110 3.45 -3.80 -1.56
C ALA A 110 3.58 -3.48 -3.08
N CYS A 111 4.20 -4.38 -3.84
CA CYS A 111 4.61 -4.09 -5.21
C CYS A 111 3.46 -4.10 -6.22
N GLY A 112 2.37 -4.81 -5.94
CA GLY A 112 1.21 -4.89 -6.84
C GLY A 112 0.57 -3.53 -7.13
N LYS A 113 0.67 -2.59 -6.20
CA LYS A 113 0.14 -1.22 -6.36
C LYS A 113 0.69 -0.48 -7.57
N TYR A 114 1.93 -0.74 -7.98
CA TYR A 114 2.55 -0.08 -9.13
C TYR A 114 1.89 -0.42 -10.47
N ARG A 115 0.91 -1.32 -10.47
CA ARG A 115 0.08 -1.62 -11.64
C ARG A 115 -1.07 -0.63 -11.83
N PHE A 116 -1.47 0.07 -10.78
CA PHE A 116 -2.69 0.89 -10.82
C PHE A 116 -2.63 2.18 -9.99
N ASN A 117 -1.53 2.45 -9.26
CA ASN A 117 -1.45 3.62 -8.37
C ASN A 117 -1.41 4.97 -9.11
N ASP A 118 -1.24 4.97 -10.43
CA ASP A 118 -1.34 6.14 -11.30
C ASP A 118 -2.76 6.37 -11.86
N LEU A 119 -3.74 5.51 -11.49
CA LEU A 119 -5.13 5.74 -11.84
C LEU A 119 -5.72 6.88 -10.99
N ASP A 120 -6.41 7.80 -11.66
CA ASP A 120 -7.24 8.79 -10.96
C ASP A 120 -8.65 8.24 -10.79
N LEU A 121 -8.96 7.77 -9.58
CA LEU A 121 -10.30 7.31 -9.21
C LEU A 121 -11.11 8.40 -8.47
N GLY A 122 -10.54 9.59 -8.27
CA GLY A 122 -11.18 10.67 -7.55
C GLY A 122 -11.20 10.49 -6.03
N THR A 123 -12.16 11.15 -5.39
CA THR A 123 -12.28 11.22 -3.93
C THR A 123 -13.71 10.95 -3.46
N ILE A 124 -13.87 10.46 -2.22
CA ILE A 124 -15.15 10.34 -1.52
C ILE A 124 -15.06 11.16 -0.23
N GLY A 125 -15.89 12.19 -0.09
CA GLY A 125 -15.88 13.03 1.11
C GLY A 125 -14.53 13.70 1.40
N GLY A 126 -13.72 13.97 0.37
CA GLY A 126 -12.37 14.51 0.51
C GLY A 126 -11.28 13.46 0.75
N LEU A 127 -11.63 12.18 0.90
CA LEU A 127 -10.70 11.08 1.01
C LEU A 127 -10.37 10.52 -0.39
N PRO A 128 -9.09 10.30 -0.74
CA PRO A 128 -8.76 9.67 -2.02
C PRO A 128 -9.26 8.23 -2.06
N ARG A 129 -9.76 7.80 -3.21
CA ARG A 129 -10.24 6.43 -3.37
C ARG A 129 -9.14 5.38 -3.41
N ILE A 130 -7.91 5.76 -3.75
CA ILE A 130 -6.73 4.90 -3.61
C ILE A 130 -5.90 5.44 -2.44
N MET A 131 -5.62 4.60 -1.45
CA MET A 131 -4.79 4.93 -0.31
C MET A 131 -3.61 3.96 -0.26
N ASP A 132 -2.42 4.45 -0.59
CA ASP A 132 -1.18 3.67 -0.53
C ASP A 132 -0.66 3.64 0.90
N MET A 133 -0.75 2.46 1.51
CA MET A 133 -0.36 2.22 2.90
C MET A 133 1.14 1.89 3.07
N GLY A 134 1.87 1.67 1.98
CA GLY A 134 3.30 1.39 2.02
C GLY A 134 3.72 0.10 1.33
N GLN A 135 4.67 -0.62 1.91
CA GLN A 135 5.26 -1.84 1.34
C GLN A 135 4.80 -3.12 2.07
N CYS A 136 5.44 -4.25 1.81
CA CYS A 136 5.02 -5.55 2.35
C CYS A 136 4.94 -5.57 3.88
N ASN A 137 5.86 -4.90 4.59
CA ASN A 137 5.86 -4.85 6.04
C ASN A 137 4.69 -4.03 6.61
N ASP A 138 4.08 -3.17 5.79
CA ASP A 138 2.92 -2.36 6.18
C ASP A 138 1.61 -3.16 6.16
N ALA A 139 1.65 -4.46 5.81
CA ALA A 139 0.56 -5.40 6.06
C ALA A 139 0.14 -5.39 7.55
N TYR A 140 1.10 -5.25 8.47
CA TYR A 140 0.82 -5.01 9.88
C TYR A 140 -0.08 -3.79 10.08
N GLY A 141 0.22 -2.69 9.40
CA GLY A 141 -0.58 -1.47 9.45
C GLY A 141 -2.00 -1.66 8.92
N ALA A 142 -2.17 -2.42 7.84
CA ALA A 142 -3.49 -2.74 7.30
C ALA A 142 -4.33 -3.56 8.29
N ILE A 143 -3.73 -4.54 8.98
CA ILE A 143 -4.39 -5.30 10.05
C ILE A 143 -4.80 -4.37 11.21
N LYS A 144 -3.92 -3.46 11.63
CA LYS A 144 -4.23 -2.48 12.68
C LYS A 144 -5.43 -1.60 12.31
N VAL A 145 -5.53 -1.18 11.05
CA VAL A 145 -6.68 -0.41 10.56
C VAL A 145 -7.96 -1.24 10.58
N ALA A 146 -7.91 -2.49 10.13
CA ALA A 146 -9.08 -3.38 10.15
C ALA A 146 -9.58 -3.61 11.58
N VAL A 147 -8.69 -3.92 12.52
CA VAL A 147 -9.05 -4.09 13.94
C VAL A 147 -9.65 -2.81 14.53
N ALA A 148 -9.03 -1.66 14.28
CA ALA A 148 -9.55 -0.38 14.79
C ALA A 148 -10.93 -0.04 14.22
N LEU A 149 -11.18 -0.34 12.93
CA LEU A 149 -12.50 -0.16 12.32
C LEU A 149 -13.53 -1.12 12.91
N SER A 150 -13.19 -2.39 13.16
CA SER A 150 -14.10 -3.35 13.80
C SER A 150 -14.51 -2.89 15.21
N GLU A 151 -13.56 -2.41 15.99
CA GLU A 151 -13.84 -1.81 17.30
C GLU A 151 -14.75 -0.59 17.20
N ALA A 152 -14.48 0.32 16.24
CA ALA A 152 -15.27 1.54 16.06
C ALA A 152 -16.72 1.28 15.60
N PHE A 153 -16.93 0.21 14.81
CA PHE A 153 -18.25 -0.21 14.37
C PHE A 153 -18.93 -1.18 15.34
N GLY A 154 -18.20 -1.70 16.34
CA GLY A 154 -18.73 -2.67 17.30
C GLY A 154 -19.09 -4.01 16.67
N CYS A 155 -18.32 -4.45 15.68
CA CYS A 155 -18.52 -5.67 14.92
C CYS A 155 -17.24 -6.51 14.86
N ASP A 156 -17.35 -7.76 14.41
CA ASP A 156 -16.18 -8.60 14.13
C ASP A 156 -15.46 -8.11 12.85
N VAL A 157 -14.16 -8.42 12.73
CA VAL A 157 -13.37 -8.06 11.53
C VAL A 157 -13.99 -8.67 10.26
N ASN A 158 -14.57 -9.86 10.34
CA ASN A 158 -15.27 -10.52 9.24
C ASN A 158 -16.61 -9.86 8.84
N GLU A 159 -17.17 -9.05 9.73
CA GLU A 159 -18.41 -8.31 9.47
C GLU A 159 -18.15 -6.93 8.84
N LEU A 160 -16.90 -6.52 8.77
CA LEU A 160 -16.52 -5.28 8.07
C LEU A 160 -16.87 -5.35 6.58
N PRO A 161 -17.27 -4.24 5.97
CA PRO A 161 -17.44 -4.15 4.51
C PRO A 161 -16.07 -4.11 3.81
N LEU A 162 -15.24 -5.13 4.04
CA LEU A 162 -13.88 -5.24 3.57
C LEU A 162 -13.68 -6.55 2.82
N SER A 163 -13.19 -6.46 1.58
CA SER A 163 -12.74 -7.61 0.81
C SER A 163 -11.26 -7.51 0.49
N MET A 164 -10.57 -8.64 0.51
CA MET A 164 -9.13 -8.71 0.28
C MET A 164 -8.83 -9.42 -1.04
N VAL A 165 -8.03 -8.76 -1.88
CA VAL A 165 -7.50 -9.28 -3.15
C VAL A 165 -5.99 -9.31 -3.02
N LEU A 166 -5.46 -10.45 -2.59
CA LEU A 166 -4.08 -10.58 -2.14
C LEU A 166 -3.33 -11.63 -2.94
N SER A 167 -2.08 -11.33 -3.29
CA SER A 167 -1.12 -12.31 -3.79
C SER A 167 0.29 -11.98 -3.32
N TRP A 168 0.98 -12.97 -2.77
CA TRP A 168 2.38 -12.87 -2.40
C TRP A 168 3.16 -14.07 -2.89
N TYR A 169 4.41 -13.86 -3.29
CA TYR A 169 5.31 -14.91 -3.80
C TYR A 169 6.44 -15.23 -2.83
N GLU A 170 6.35 -14.76 -1.59
CA GLU A 170 7.38 -14.93 -0.58
C GLU A 170 6.82 -15.47 0.75
N GLN A 171 7.72 -15.88 1.64
CA GLN A 171 7.37 -16.53 2.90
C GLN A 171 6.58 -15.64 3.87
N LYS A 172 6.74 -14.31 3.81
CA LYS A 172 5.91 -13.38 4.61
C LYS A 172 4.42 -13.54 4.37
N ALA A 173 4.03 -14.00 3.19
CA ALA A 173 2.65 -14.31 2.88
C ALA A 173 2.04 -15.34 3.84
N VAL A 174 2.83 -16.34 4.27
CA VAL A 174 2.37 -17.35 5.22
C VAL A 174 2.08 -16.73 6.58
N CYS A 175 2.97 -15.84 7.06
CA CYS A 175 2.75 -15.13 8.32
C CYS A 175 1.50 -14.25 8.26
N ILE A 176 1.30 -13.53 7.17
CA ILE A 176 0.11 -12.68 6.96
C ILE A 176 -1.16 -13.55 6.94
N LEU A 177 -1.15 -14.65 6.18
CA LEU A 177 -2.29 -15.58 6.10
C LEU A 177 -2.64 -16.15 7.48
N LEU A 178 -1.64 -16.63 8.23
CA LEU A 178 -1.85 -17.18 9.57
C LEU A 178 -2.39 -16.13 10.55
N THR A 179 -1.92 -14.88 10.43
CA THR A 179 -2.44 -13.77 11.25
C THR A 179 -3.90 -13.48 10.91
N LEU A 180 -4.26 -13.42 9.62
CA LEU A 180 -5.63 -13.21 9.19
C LEU A 180 -6.56 -14.35 9.66
N LEU A 181 -6.11 -15.60 9.54
CA LEU A 181 -6.87 -16.77 10.02
C LEU A 181 -7.01 -16.79 11.56
N HIS A 182 -6.06 -16.19 12.30
CA HIS A 182 -6.15 -16.08 13.75
C HIS A 182 -7.15 -15.01 14.20
N LEU A 183 -7.30 -13.96 13.42
CA LEU A 183 -8.26 -12.89 13.72
C LEU A 183 -9.70 -13.25 13.34
N GLY A 184 -9.89 -14.33 12.61
CA GLY A 184 -11.16 -14.82 12.08
C GLY A 184 -11.17 -14.89 10.58
#